data_bc377255c37ad0b345d7fc7709630fcd
#
_entry.id   bc377255c37ad0b345d7fc7709630fcd
#
_cell.length_a   1.000
_cell.length_b   1.000
_cell.length_c   1.000
_cell.angle_alpha   90.00
_cell.angle_beta   90.00
_cell.angle_gamma   90.00
#
_symmetry.space_group_name_H-M   'P 1'
#
loop_
_entity.id
_entity.type
_entity.pdbx_description
1 polymer ?
#
loop_
_entity_poly.entity_id
_entity_poly.type
_entity_poly.pdbx_seq_one_letter_code
_entity_poly.pdbx_strand_id
1 'polypeptide(L)'
;LYQMGEVTVAAVKNVDIEIKNGEFAVILGPSGSGKSTLLNILGGMDQPTEGNVLMNGESIIGFNDKKLTAYRRDKVGFVFQFYNLMGTLTARENVELATEICKDALDIDEVLETVGLGDRKDHFPAQMSGGEQQRVAIARAVAKNADLLLCDEPTGALDFETGIKILGLLRDINKKYNKTVVIITHNVPIGEMADRVIKMRSGEIIEITENSNPIDPERIVW
;
A
#
# COMPACT_ATOMS: atom_id res chain seq x y z
N LEU A 1 9.38 15.50 -11.82
CA LEU A 1 10.35 15.40 -12.93
C LEU A 1 11.59 14.64 -12.45
N TYR A 2 12.06 13.67 -13.24
CA TYR A 2 13.32 12.96 -12.96
C TYR A 2 14.34 13.27 -14.05
N GLN A 3 15.57 13.58 -13.64
CA GLN A 3 16.68 13.78 -14.56
C GLN A 3 17.36 12.43 -14.82
N MET A 4 17.30 11.95 -16.06
CA MET A 4 17.96 10.72 -16.50
C MET A 4 19.03 11.06 -17.55
N GLY A 5 20.23 11.43 -17.08
CA GLY A 5 21.27 11.99 -17.95
C GLY A 5 20.84 13.32 -18.55
N GLU A 6 20.77 13.41 -19.87
CA GLU A 6 20.32 14.62 -20.60
C GLU A 6 18.79 14.70 -20.79
N VAL A 7 18.06 13.63 -20.41
CA VAL A 7 16.62 13.56 -20.62
C VAL A 7 15.88 13.81 -19.32
N THR A 8 14.92 14.73 -19.33
CA THR A 8 13.99 14.95 -18.21
C THR A 8 12.69 14.16 -18.44
N VAL A 9 12.37 13.28 -17.51
CA VAL A 9 11.16 12.45 -17.57
C VAL A 9 10.13 12.96 -16.58
N ALA A 10 8.94 13.33 -17.07
CA ALA A 10 7.78 13.63 -16.24
C ALA A 10 7.00 12.35 -15.94
N ALA A 11 7.31 11.71 -14.82
CA ALA A 11 6.66 10.44 -14.44
C ALA A 11 5.21 10.64 -13.99
N VAL A 12 4.88 11.79 -13.41
CA VAL A 12 3.51 12.20 -13.04
C VAL A 12 3.30 13.64 -13.52
N LYS A 13 2.13 13.92 -14.12
CA LYS A 13 1.81 15.20 -14.75
C LYS A 13 0.36 15.59 -14.44
N ASN A 14 0.17 16.81 -13.92
CA ASN A 14 -1.16 17.42 -13.75
C ASN A 14 -2.17 16.45 -13.13
N VAL A 15 -1.79 15.82 -12.01
CA VAL A 15 -2.62 14.84 -11.32
C VAL A 15 -3.34 15.53 -10.17
N ASP A 16 -4.68 15.53 -10.23
CA ASP A 16 -5.56 15.95 -9.14
C ASP A 16 -6.41 14.75 -8.72
N ILE A 17 -6.23 14.30 -7.48
CA ILE A 17 -6.99 13.18 -6.91
C ILE A 17 -7.39 13.51 -5.47
N GLU A 18 -8.54 12.98 -5.09
CA GLU A 18 -8.98 12.93 -3.70
C GLU A 18 -9.34 11.49 -3.35
N ILE A 19 -8.80 11.00 -2.24
CA ILE A 19 -9.10 9.70 -1.64
C ILE A 19 -9.66 9.96 -0.25
N LYS A 20 -10.87 9.48 0.02
CA LYS A 20 -11.57 9.71 1.29
C LYS A 20 -11.00 8.81 2.39
N ASN A 21 -11.05 9.27 3.63
CA ASN A 21 -10.64 8.44 4.76
C ASN A 21 -11.50 7.16 4.84
N GLY A 22 -10.84 6.02 5.04
CA GLY A 22 -11.48 4.71 5.07
C GLY A 22 -11.84 4.15 3.69
N GLU A 23 -11.55 4.86 2.61
CA GLU A 23 -11.82 4.41 1.23
C GLU A 23 -10.83 3.32 0.80
N PHE A 24 -11.30 2.37 0.03
CA PHE A 24 -10.48 1.38 -0.66
C PHE A 24 -10.32 1.80 -2.13
N ALA A 25 -9.19 2.37 -2.47
CA ALA A 25 -8.91 2.89 -3.81
C ALA A 25 -7.95 1.98 -4.59
N VAL A 26 -8.18 1.86 -5.89
CA VAL A 26 -7.27 1.13 -6.79
C VAL A 26 -6.83 2.05 -7.92
N ILE A 27 -5.52 2.19 -8.08
CA ILE A 27 -4.90 2.94 -9.17
C ILE A 27 -4.43 1.94 -10.23
N LEU A 28 -5.08 1.98 -11.38
CA LEU A 28 -4.84 1.08 -12.53
C LEU A 28 -4.00 1.77 -13.60
N GLY A 29 -3.15 0.99 -14.26
CA GLY A 29 -2.45 1.45 -15.45
C GLY A 29 -1.34 0.51 -15.87
N PRO A 30 -0.87 0.60 -17.12
CA PRO A 30 0.24 -0.22 -17.60
C PRO A 30 1.55 0.08 -16.86
N SER A 31 2.54 -0.79 -17.01
CA SER A 31 3.88 -0.54 -16.49
C SER A 31 4.43 0.79 -17.04
N GLY A 32 5.11 1.56 -16.21
CA GLY A 32 5.64 2.89 -16.59
C GLY A 32 4.60 4.01 -16.67
N SER A 33 3.34 3.81 -16.26
CA SER A 33 2.32 4.87 -16.28
C SER A 33 2.44 5.90 -15.14
N GLY A 34 3.40 5.75 -14.21
CA GLY A 34 3.63 6.70 -13.11
C GLY A 34 3.02 6.29 -11.77
N LYS A 35 2.36 5.11 -11.67
CA LYS A 35 1.69 4.64 -10.44
C LYS A 35 2.60 4.57 -9.22
N SER A 36 3.75 3.90 -9.35
CA SER A 36 4.70 3.77 -8.23
C SER A 36 5.29 5.12 -7.82
N THR A 37 5.53 6.03 -8.79
CA THR A 37 5.93 7.40 -8.49
C THR A 37 4.86 8.14 -7.70
N LEU A 38 3.58 8.06 -8.13
CA LEU A 38 2.47 8.66 -7.41
C LEU A 38 2.35 8.09 -6.00
N LEU A 39 2.44 6.75 -5.85
CA LEU A 39 2.40 6.09 -4.55
C LEU A 39 3.55 6.54 -3.62
N ASN A 40 4.76 6.68 -4.15
CA ASN A 40 5.92 7.18 -3.40
C ASN A 40 5.74 8.63 -2.96
N ILE A 41 5.13 9.48 -3.80
CA ILE A 41 4.80 10.86 -3.45
C ILE A 41 3.75 10.89 -2.33
N LEU A 42 2.67 10.13 -2.44
CA LEU A 42 1.64 10.01 -1.39
C LEU A 42 2.22 9.50 -0.07
N GLY A 43 3.17 8.58 -0.15
CA GLY A 43 3.87 8.02 1.02
C GLY A 43 4.99 8.86 1.59
N GLY A 44 5.31 10.02 0.99
CA GLY A 44 6.41 10.89 1.43
C GLY A 44 7.79 10.23 1.26
N MET A 45 7.92 9.26 0.35
CA MET A 45 9.21 8.68 -0.06
C MET A 45 9.87 9.49 -1.17
N ASP A 46 9.06 10.25 -1.92
CA ASP A 46 9.50 11.16 -2.95
C ASP A 46 8.75 12.50 -2.80
N GLN A 47 9.29 13.57 -3.38
CA GLN A 47 8.67 14.88 -3.38
C GLN A 47 8.29 15.29 -4.80
N PRO A 48 7.09 15.84 -5.02
CA PRO A 48 6.72 16.35 -6.32
C PRO A 48 7.56 17.60 -6.64
N THR A 49 7.88 17.80 -7.90
CA THR A 49 8.59 19.01 -8.38
C THR A 49 7.72 20.25 -8.22
N GLU A 50 6.41 20.09 -8.45
CA GLU A 50 5.39 21.12 -8.31
C GLU A 50 4.09 20.49 -7.79
N GLY A 51 3.19 21.33 -7.25
CA GLY A 51 1.92 20.89 -6.71
C GLY A 51 1.96 20.65 -5.20
N ASN A 52 0.93 19.97 -4.68
CA ASN A 52 0.77 19.75 -3.25
C ASN A 52 0.23 18.36 -2.95
N VAL A 53 0.54 17.83 -1.77
CA VAL A 53 -0.05 16.61 -1.21
C VAL A 53 -0.61 16.96 0.16
N LEU A 54 -1.91 16.74 0.32
CA LEU A 54 -2.61 16.98 1.57
C LEU A 54 -2.97 15.66 2.24
N MET A 55 -2.62 15.52 3.50
CA MET A 55 -3.07 14.43 4.37
C MET A 55 -3.91 15.02 5.50
N ASN A 56 -5.20 14.71 5.51
CA ASN A 56 -6.17 15.28 6.46
C ASN A 56 -6.13 16.83 6.50
N GLY A 57 -5.96 17.47 5.33
CA GLY A 57 -5.89 18.92 5.18
C GLY A 57 -4.52 19.54 5.49
N GLU A 58 -3.54 18.79 5.98
CA GLU A 58 -2.17 19.25 6.21
C GLU A 58 -1.27 18.92 5.01
N SER A 59 -0.54 19.93 4.50
CA SER A 59 0.43 19.72 3.43
C SER A 59 1.67 19.04 3.95
N ILE A 60 2.10 17.97 3.25
CA ILE A 60 3.38 17.30 3.51
C ILE A 60 4.52 17.90 2.65
N ILE A 61 4.19 18.80 1.72
CA ILE A 61 5.20 19.47 0.90
C ILE A 61 5.98 20.47 1.74
N GLY A 62 7.29 20.48 1.57
CA GLY A 62 8.18 21.32 2.38
C GLY A 62 8.50 20.74 3.77
N PHE A 63 8.03 19.54 4.09
CA PHE A 63 8.49 18.83 5.27
C PHE A 63 10.00 18.55 5.13
N ASN A 64 10.74 18.81 6.19
CA ASN A 64 12.13 18.35 6.28
C ASN A 64 12.19 16.83 6.56
N ASP A 65 13.38 16.24 6.46
CA ASP A 65 13.59 14.79 6.62
C ASP A 65 13.02 14.25 7.94
N LYS A 66 13.12 15.02 9.03
CA LYS A 66 12.58 14.62 10.33
C LYS A 66 11.05 14.52 10.31
N LYS A 67 10.37 15.51 9.68
CA LYS A 67 8.91 15.51 9.54
C LYS A 67 8.43 14.42 8.57
N LEU A 68 9.12 14.21 7.44
CA LEU A 68 8.81 13.12 6.52
C LEU A 68 9.01 11.75 7.17
N THR A 69 10.05 11.59 7.98
CA THR A 69 10.25 10.35 8.75
C THR A 69 9.12 10.10 9.75
N ALA A 70 8.69 11.16 10.46
CA ALA A 70 7.52 11.06 11.36
C ALA A 70 6.24 10.74 10.58
N TYR A 71 6.01 11.36 9.43
CA TYR A 71 4.87 11.09 8.56
C TYR A 71 4.83 9.61 8.12
N ARG A 72 5.95 9.09 7.58
CA ARG A 72 6.06 7.68 7.19
C ARG A 72 5.90 6.72 8.37
N ARG A 73 6.41 7.10 9.53
CA ARG A 73 6.29 6.28 10.75
C ARG A 73 4.84 6.20 11.22
N ASP A 74 4.17 7.35 11.33
CA ASP A 74 2.91 7.45 12.07
C ASP A 74 1.68 7.37 11.16
N LYS A 75 1.80 7.73 9.87
CA LYS A 75 0.66 7.89 8.96
C LYS A 75 0.61 6.90 7.83
N VAL A 76 1.72 6.27 7.46
CA VAL A 76 1.80 5.44 6.25
C VAL A 76 2.32 4.04 6.55
N GLY A 77 1.56 3.02 6.15
CA GLY A 77 2.01 1.63 6.05
C GLY A 77 2.26 1.26 4.59
N PHE A 78 3.44 0.70 4.29
CA PHE A 78 3.77 0.23 2.95
C PHE A 78 3.72 -1.28 2.85
N VAL A 79 3.11 -1.77 1.76
CA VAL A 79 3.10 -3.17 1.35
C VAL A 79 3.66 -3.24 -0.08
N PHE A 80 4.74 -4.00 -0.27
CA PHE A 80 5.44 -4.10 -1.55
C PHE A 80 5.24 -5.48 -2.20
N GLN A 81 5.44 -5.55 -3.51
CA GLN A 81 5.35 -6.78 -4.29
C GLN A 81 6.33 -7.86 -3.81
N PHE A 82 7.55 -7.50 -3.42
CA PHE A 82 8.62 -8.41 -2.99
C PHE A 82 8.78 -8.46 -1.46
N TYR A 83 7.70 -8.23 -0.71
CA TYR A 83 7.58 -8.36 0.75
C TYR A 83 8.53 -7.51 1.58
N ASN A 84 9.79 -7.35 1.18
CA ASN A 84 10.85 -6.60 1.86
C ASN A 84 11.00 -7.00 3.35
N LEU A 85 11.00 -8.31 3.61
CA LEU A 85 11.22 -8.88 4.93
C LEU A 85 12.72 -9.04 5.20
N MET A 86 13.08 -8.89 6.48
CA MET A 86 14.43 -9.26 6.93
C MET A 86 14.48 -10.77 7.14
N GLY A 87 15.25 -11.46 6.28
CA GLY A 87 15.34 -12.92 6.25
C GLY A 87 15.93 -13.56 7.52
N THR A 88 16.63 -12.77 8.33
CA THR A 88 17.23 -13.18 9.62
C THR A 88 16.32 -12.98 10.82
N LEU A 89 15.13 -12.40 10.61
CA LEU A 89 14.11 -12.17 11.64
C LEU A 89 12.92 -13.07 11.39
N THR A 90 12.28 -13.53 12.46
CA THR A 90 11.01 -14.25 12.41
C THR A 90 9.87 -13.34 11.89
N ALA A 91 8.68 -13.92 11.62
CA ALA A 91 7.51 -13.15 11.25
C ALA A 91 7.16 -12.09 12.31
N ARG A 92 7.15 -12.48 13.59
CA ARG A 92 6.91 -11.59 14.72
C ARG A 92 7.95 -10.46 14.78
N GLU A 93 9.23 -10.78 14.74
CA GLU A 93 10.31 -9.80 14.80
C GLU A 93 10.30 -8.83 13.61
N ASN A 94 9.90 -9.27 12.42
CA ASN A 94 9.70 -8.38 11.27
C ASN A 94 8.59 -7.35 11.50
N VAL A 95 7.53 -7.70 12.23
CA VAL A 95 6.46 -6.77 12.62
C VAL A 95 6.93 -5.87 13.74
N GLU A 96 7.57 -6.43 14.80
CA GLU A 96 8.07 -5.73 15.97
C GLU A 96 9.04 -4.61 15.59
N LEU A 97 9.99 -4.88 14.70
CA LEU A 97 10.93 -3.89 14.19
C LEU A 97 10.25 -2.61 13.65
N ALA A 98 9.10 -2.75 13.01
CA ALA A 98 8.36 -1.61 12.48
C ALA A 98 7.53 -0.87 13.53
N THR A 99 7.12 -1.56 14.58
CA THR A 99 6.27 -1.00 15.66
C THR A 99 7.08 -0.37 16.79
N GLU A 100 8.33 -0.77 16.98
CA GLU A 100 9.20 -0.31 18.06
C GLU A 100 9.35 1.21 18.14
N ILE A 101 9.30 1.87 16.99
CA ILE A 101 9.40 3.33 16.88
C ILE A 101 8.03 4.04 16.87
N CYS A 102 6.92 3.30 16.88
CA CYS A 102 5.56 3.84 16.81
C CYS A 102 4.99 4.04 18.22
N LYS A 103 4.24 5.13 18.43
CA LYS A 103 3.66 5.45 19.74
C LYS A 103 2.39 4.66 20.05
N ASP A 104 1.55 4.46 19.03
CA ASP A 104 0.21 3.88 19.13
C ASP A 104 0.10 2.58 18.32
N ALA A 105 1.16 1.75 18.35
CA ALA A 105 1.17 0.47 17.67
C ALA A 105 0.06 -0.46 18.19
N LEU A 106 -0.52 -1.25 17.29
CA LEU A 106 -1.45 -2.31 17.63
C LEU A 106 -0.68 -3.49 18.28
N ASP A 107 -1.41 -4.32 19.02
CA ASP A 107 -0.86 -5.55 19.57
C ASP A 107 -0.41 -6.48 18.42
N ILE A 108 0.85 -6.91 18.48
CA ILE A 108 1.48 -7.69 17.39
C ILE A 108 0.85 -9.07 17.28
N ASP A 109 0.55 -9.73 18.39
CA ASP A 109 -0.05 -11.06 18.37
C ASP A 109 -1.48 -11.00 17.81
N GLU A 110 -2.27 -9.98 18.19
CA GLU A 110 -3.60 -9.75 17.62
C GLU A 110 -3.55 -9.50 16.11
N VAL A 111 -2.57 -8.71 15.64
CA VAL A 111 -2.41 -8.45 14.21
C VAL A 111 -1.98 -9.71 13.47
N LEU A 112 -1.04 -10.50 14.01
CA LEU A 112 -0.61 -11.77 13.40
C LEU A 112 -1.76 -12.79 13.32
N GLU A 113 -2.59 -12.87 14.34
CA GLU A 113 -3.82 -13.67 14.31
C GLU A 113 -4.78 -13.17 13.22
N THR A 114 -4.98 -11.85 13.13
CA THR A 114 -5.87 -11.24 12.11
C THR A 114 -5.43 -11.57 10.69
N VAL A 115 -4.13 -11.62 10.42
CA VAL A 115 -3.60 -11.99 9.10
C VAL A 115 -3.44 -13.51 8.92
N GLY A 116 -3.87 -14.33 9.88
CA GLY A 116 -3.82 -15.80 9.83
C GLY A 116 -2.39 -16.36 9.95
N LEU A 117 -1.56 -15.76 10.81
CA LEU A 117 -0.18 -16.16 11.06
C LEU A 117 0.13 -16.46 12.55
N GLY A 118 -0.90 -16.64 13.38
CA GLY A 118 -0.70 -16.93 14.82
C GLY A 118 0.23 -18.11 15.08
N ASP A 119 0.02 -19.23 14.36
CA ASP A 119 0.85 -20.45 14.47
C ASP A 119 2.18 -20.35 13.70
N ARG A 120 2.42 -19.27 12.97
CA ARG A 120 3.60 -19.05 12.12
C ARG A 120 4.49 -17.90 12.60
N LYS A 121 4.19 -17.28 13.71
CA LYS A 121 4.86 -16.07 14.20
C LYS A 121 6.36 -16.24 14.44
N ASP A 122 6.78 -17.45 14.80
CA ASP A 122 8.19 -17.78 15.11
C ASP A 122 8.94 -18.35 13.91
N HIS A 123 8.32 -18.37 12.70
CA HIS A 123 8.96 -18.85 11.46
C HIS A 123 9.74 -17.72 10.79
N PHE A 124 10.87 -18.07 10.20
CA PHE A 124 11.67 -17.18 9.35
C PHE A 124 11.08 -17.11 7.94
N PRO A 125 11.30 -16.02 7.19
CA PRO A 125 10.82 -15.89 5.80
C PRO A 125 11.19 -17.08 4.91
N ALA A 126 12.36 -17.67 5.05
CA ALA A 126 12.79 -18.84 4.29
C ALA A 126 11.94 -20.11 4.56
N GLN A 127 11.17 -20.13 5.65
CA GLN A 127 10.28 -21.24 6.02
C GLN A 127 8.81 -20.98 5.65
N MET A 128 8.55 -19.85 4.98
CA MET A 128 7.22 -19.37 4.67
C MET A 128 6.97 -19.33 3.16
N SER A 129 5.75 -19.66 2.75
CA SER A 129 5.29 -19.45 1.37
C SER A 129 5.25 -17.95 1.02
N GLY A 130 5.20 -17.63 -0.28
CA GLY A 130 5.07 -16.24 -0.74
C GLY A 130 3.85 -15.53 -0.16
N GLY A 131 2.69 -16.22 -0.10
CA GLY A 131 1.48 -15.69 0.52
C GLY A 131 1.62 -15.45 2.03
N GLU A 132 2.34 -16.31 2.76
CA GLU A 132 2.63 -16.08 4.18
C GLU A 132 3.58 -14.89 4.36
N GLN A 133 4.60 -14.77 3.54
CA GLN A 133 5.51 -13.62 3.57
C GLN A 133 4.78 -12.31 3.27
N GLN A 134 3.83 -12.32 2.31
CA GLN A 134 3.00 -11.15 2.02
C GLN A 134 2.10 -10.80 3.21
N ARG A 135 1.53 -11.79 3.91
CA ARG A 135 0.77 -11.54 5.13
C ARG A 135 1.63 -10.96 6.26
N VAL A 136 2.89 -11.35 6.39
CA VAL A 136 3.84 -10.69 7.32
C VAL A 136 4.08 -9.24 6.92
N ALA A 137 4.28 -8.94 5.63
CA ALA A 137 4.45 -7.57 5.14
C ALA A 137 3.20 -6.71 5.42
N ILE A 138 2.00 -7.27 5.25
CA ILE A 138 0.74 -6.61 5.59
C ILE A 138 0.64 -6.40 7.11
N ALA A 139 0.91 -7.43 7.91
CA ALA A 139 0.92 -7.31 9.38
C ALA A 139 1.86 -6.19 9.85
N ARG A 140 3.06 -6.12 9.30
CA ARG A 140 4.03 -5.06 9.57
C ARG A 140 3.48 -3.67 9.26
N ALA A 141 2.76 -3.50 8.15
CA ALA A 141 2.15 -2.23 7.77
C ALA A 141 0.97 -1.85 8.68
N VAL A 142 0.13 -2.84 9.06
CA VAL A 142 -1.07 -2.66 9.89
C VAL A 142 -0.71 -2.40 11.34
N ALA A 143 0.26 -3.15 11.91
CA ALA A 143 0.64 -3.05 13.32
C ALA A 143 1.17 -1.67 13.70
N LYS A 144 1.69 -0.89 12.77
CA LYS A 144 2.04 0.52 12.96
C LYS A 144 0.84 1.40 13.32
N ASN A 145 -0.38 0.90 13.11
CA ASN A 145 -1.63 1.64 13.25
C ASN A 145 -1.75 2.88 12.33
N ALA A 146 -1.06 2.87 11.20
CA ALA A 146 -1.09 3.95 10.22
C ALA A 146 -2.50 4.16 9.64
N ASP A 147 -2.83 5.40 9.26
CA ASP A 147 -4.14 5.77 8.70
C ASP A 147 -4.26 5.35 7.22
N LEU A 148 -3.13 5.30 6.51
CA LEU A 148 -3.02 5.05 5.08
C LEU A 148 -2.13 3.82 4.80
N LEU A 149 -2.68 2.82 4.12
CA LEU A 149 -1.94 1.66 3.62
C LEU A 149 -1.72 1.83 2.11
N LEU A 150 -0.47 1.88 1.69
CA LEU A 150 -0.04 1.99 0.30
C LEU A 150 0.52 0.65 -0.17
N CYS A 151 -0.14 0.03 -1.14
CA CYS A 151 0.18 -1.31 -1.62
C CYS A 151 0.64 -1.25 -3.08
N ASP A 152 1.91 -1.57 -3.32
CA ASP A 152 2.51 -1.65 -4.66
C ASP A 152 2.46 -3.09 -5.16
N GLU A 153 1.56 -3.38 -6.12
CA GLU A 153 1.36 -4.70 -6.73
C GLU A 153 1.29 -5.85 -5.69
N PRO A 154 0.39 -5.78 -4.68
CA PRO A 154 0.45 -6.68 -3.51
C PRO A 154 0.21 -8.16 -3.85
N THR A 155 -0.27 -8.46 -5.06
CA THR A 155 -0.52 -9.81 -5.56
C THR A 155 0.41 -10.21 -6.70
N GLY A 156 1.29 -9.31 -7.16
CA GLY A 156 2.07 -9.49 -8.39
C GLY A 156 3.10 -10.62 -8.37
N ALA A 157 3.46 -11.13 -7.18
CA ALA A 157 4.39 -12.27 -7.01
C ALA A 157 3.68 -13.56 -6.55
N LEU A 158 2.34 -13.59 -6.58
CA LEU A 158 1.51 -14.67 -6.04
C LEU A 158 0.71 -15.37 -7.15
N ASP A 159 0.36 -16.63 -6.89
CA ASP A 159 -0.66 -17.33 -7.69
C ASP A 159 -2.05 -16.71 -7.47
N PHE A 160 -2.97 -17.04 -8.38
CA PHE A 160 -4.33 -16.48 -8.37
C PHE A 160 -5.05 -16.66 -7.04
N GLU A 161 -5.13 -17.91 -6.54
CA GLU A 161 -5.89 -18.22 -5.32
C GLU A 161 -5.31 -17.51 -4.09
N THR A 162 -3.99 -17.47 -3.98
CA THR A 162 -3.29 -16.73 -2.92
C THR A 162 -3.52 -15.23 -3.08
N GLY A 163 -3.48 -14.71 -4.30
CA GLY A 163 -3.75 -13.30 -4.59
C GLY A 163 -5.14 -12.86 -4.13
N ILE A 164 -6.18 -13.65 -4.42
CA ILE A 164 -7.56 -13.40 -3.94
C ILE A 164 -7.62 -13.33 -2.42
N LYS A 165 -6.96 -14.26 -1.71
CA LYS A 165 -6.91 -14.26 -0.24
C LYS A 165 -6.23 -12.99 0.30
N ILE A 166 -5.17 -12.51 -0.35
CA ILE A 166 -4.50 -11.26 0.03
C ILE A 166 -5.40 -10.05 -0.20
N LEU A 167 -6.13 -9.99 -1.31
CA LEU A 167 -7.09 -8.91 -1.56
C LEU A 167 -8.24 -8.92 -0.54
N GLY A 168 -8.77 -10.10 -0.21
CA GLY A 168 -9.75 -10.27 0.86
C GLY A 168 -9.25 -9.75 2.19
N LEU A 169 -8.05 -10.16 2.58
CA LEU A 169 -7.41 -9.70 3.81
C LEU A 169 -7.25 -8.16 3.84
N LEU A 170 -6.80 -7.53 2.75
CA LEU A 170 -6.68 -6.07 2.68
C LEU A 170 -8.06 -5.38 2.81
N ARG A 171 -9.11 -5.96 2.23
CA ARG A 171 -10.47 -5.44 2.37
C ARG A 171 -11.01 -5.59 3.79
N ASP A 172 -10.72 -6.71 4.46
CA ASP A 172 -11.10 -6.93 5.85
C ASP A 172 -10.39 -5.97 6.80
N ILE A 173 -9.10 -5.74 6.59
CA ILE A 173 -8.30 -4.75 7.33
C ILE A 173 -8.87 -3.33 7.12
N ASN A 174 -9.20 -2.95 5.89
CA ASN A 174 -9.83 -1.68 5.58
C ASN A 174 -11.10 -1.48 6.40
N LYS A 175 -11.99 -2.49 6.42
CA LYS A 175 -13.26 -2.44 7.18
C LYS A 175 -13.04 -2.51 8.70
N LYS A 176 -12.24 -3.48 9.19
CA LYS A 176 -12.03 -3.74 10.62
C LYS A 176 -11.38 -2.55 11.33
N TYR A 177 -10.35 -1.97 10.72
CA TYR A 177 -9.56 -0.90 11.33
C TYR A 177 -9.87 0.48 10.76
N ASN A 178 -10.85 0.59 9.86
CA ASN A 178 -11.22 1.83 9.13
C ASN A 178 -10.01 2.54 8.51
N LYS A 179 -9.09 1.75 7.91
CA LYS A 179 -7.88 2.27 7.25
C LYS A 179 -8.18 2.62 5.80
N THR A 180 -7.60 3.72 5.32
CA THR A 180 -7.56 3.99 3.89
C THR A 180 -6.57 3.05 3.21
N VAL A 181 -6.99 2.34 2.17
CA VAL A 181 -6.14 1.43 1.42
C VAL A 181 -6.03 1.90 -0.02
N VAL A 182 -4.82 2.06 -0.51
CA VAL A 182 -4.55 2.41 -1.90
C VAL A 182 -3.68 1.31 -2.51
N ILE A 183 -4.24 0.61 -3.49
CA ILE A 183 -3.51 -0.41 -4.27
C ILE A 183 -3.14 0.19 -5.62
N ILE A 184 -1.89 0.06 -6.02
CA ILE A 184 -1.51 0.25 -7.42
C ILE A 184 -1.29 -1.10 -8.08
N THR A 185 -1.84 -1.28 -9.28
CA THR A 185 -1.71 -2.53 -10.03
C THR A 185 -1.95 -2.32 -11.53
N HIS A 186 -1.49 -3.26 -12.34
CA HIS A 186 -1.85 -3.35 -13.75
C HIS A 186 -2.99 -4.35 -14.01
N ASN A 187 -3.45 -5.06 -12.97
CA ASN A 187 -4.52 -6.06 -13.06
C ASN A 187 -5.89 -5.35 -12.95
N VAL A 188 -6.55 -5.20 -14.09
CA VAL A 188 -7.81 -4.43 -14.22
C VAL A 188 -8.96 -4.99 -13.36
N PRO A 189 -9.23 -6.31 -13.32
CA PRO A 189 -10.26 -6.91 -12.47
C PRO A 189 -10.21 -6.52 -10.99
N ILE A 190 -9.02 -6.23 -10.43
CA ILE A 190 -8.91 -5.79 -9.02
C ILE A 190 -9.67 -4.48 -8.77
N GLY A 191 -9.85 -3.65 -9.80
CA GLY A 191 -10.65 -2.43 -9.69
C GLY A 191 -12.12 -2.68 -9.32
N GLU A 192 -12.68 -3.85 -9.64
CA GLU A 192 -14.09 -4.15 -9.36
C GLU A 192 -14.42 -4.23 -7.85
N MET A 193 -13.44 -4.55 -7.01
CA MET A 193 -13.59 -4.57 -5.55
C MET A 193 -13.37 -3.22 -4.87
N ALA A 194 -12.89 -2.21 -5.60
CA ALA A 194 -12.57 -0.90 -5.05
C ALA A 194 -13.81 -0.02 -4.91
N ASP A 195 -13.78 0.88 -3.93
CA ASP A 195 -14.78 1.95 -3.79
C ASP A 195 -14.51 3.06 -4.83
N ARG A 196 -13.22 3.25 -5.20
CA ARG A 196 -12.76 4.21 -6.21
C ARG A 196 -11.70 3.58 -7.09
N VAL A 197 -11.84 3.75 -8.38
CA VAL A 197 -10.87 3.33 -9.40
C VAL A 197 -10.30 4.56 -10.10
N ILE A 198 -8.98 4.65 -10.13
CA ILE A 198 -8.23 5.73 -10.77
C ILE A 198 -7.40 5.10 -11.89
N LYS A 199 -7.65 5.46 -13.15
CA LYS A 199 -6.88 4.95 -14.27
C LYS A 199 -5.80 5.94 -14.68
N MET A 200 -4.56 5.46 -14.74
CA MET A 200 -3.39 6.24 -15.14
C MET A 200 -2.80 5.75 -16.46
N ARG A 201 -2.35 6.70 -17.27
CA ARG A 201 -1.60 6.45 -18.51
C ARG A 201 -0.60 7.57 -18.76
N SER A 202 0.66 7.22 -19.03
CA SER A 202 1.73 8.16 -19.40
C SER A 202 1.90 9.33 -18.41
N GLY A 203 1.72 9.06 -17.11
CA GLY A 203 1.88 10.04 -16.02
C GLY A 203 0.63 10.86 -15.72
N GLU A 204 -0.47 10.64 -16.41
CA GLU A 204 -1.71 11.41 -16.27
C GLU A 204 -2.87 10.51 -15.80
N ILE A 205 -3.84 11.10 -15.12
CA ILE A 205 -5.11 10.44 -14.82
C ILE A 205 -6.01 10.60 -16.04
N ILE A 206 -6.50 9.47 -16.56
CA ILE A 206 -7.40 9.44 -17.72
C ILE A 206 -8.86 9.21 -17.33
N GLU A 207 -9.10 8.63 -16.14
CA GLU A 207 -10.45 8.36 -15.66
C GLU A 207 -10.43 8.17 -14.14
N ILE A 208 -11.48 8.67 -13.47
CA ILE A 208 -11.78 8.37 -12.06
C ILE A 208 -13.22 7.89 -12.00
N THR A 209 -13.45 6.71 -11.43
CA THR A 209 -14.77 6.11 -11.27
C THR A 209 -15.03 5.80 -9.81
N GLU A 210 -16.15 6.27 -9.25
CA GLU A 210 -16.67 5.82 -7.97
C GLU A 210 -17.52 4.57 -8.18
N ASN A 211 -17.27 3.52 -7.40
CA ASN A 211 -18.00 2.28 -7.47
C ASN A 211 -18.93 2.17 -6.25
N SER A 212 -20.21 2.30 -6.48
CA SER A 212 -21.23 2.23 -5.43
C SER A 212 -21.56 0.80 -4.96
N ASN A 213 -21.07 -0.21 -5.68
CA ASN A 213 -21.32 -1.62 -5.37
C ASN A 213 -20.08 -2.48 -5.61
N PRO A 214 -19.01 -2.30 -4.81
CA PRO A 214 -17.80 -3.10 -4.93
C PRO A 214 -18.10 -4.58 -4.75
N ILE A 215 -17.53 -5.41 -5.63
CA ILE A 215 -17.69 -6.86 -5.53
C ILE A 215 -16.81 -7.46 -4.43
N ASP A 216 -17.18 -8.63 -3.95
CA ASP A 216 -16.34 -9.42 -3.06
C ASP A 216 -15.08 -9.87 -3.81
N PRO A 217 -13.88 -9.79 -3.20
CA PRO A 217 -12.63 -10.26 -3.80
C PRO A 217 -12.70 -11.69 -4.36
N GLU A 218 -13.46 -12.58 -3.73
CA GLU A 218 -13.65 -13.97 -4.18
C GLU A 218 -14.36 -14.09 -5.53
N ARG A 219 -15.02 -13.02 -6.01
CA ARG A 219 -15.69 -12.98 -7.32
C ARG A 219 -14.82 -12.43 -8.43
N ILE A 220 -13.62 -11.97 -8.11
CA ILE A 220 -12.68 -11.48 -9.11
C ILE A 220 -12.14 -12.65 -9.94
N VAL A 221 -12.06 -12.46 -11.25
CA VAL A 221 -11.48 -13.42 -12.19
C VAL A 221 -10.47 -12.66 -13.07
N TRP A 222 -9.20 -13.12 -13.11
CA TRP A 222 -8.15 -12.57 -13.98
C TRP A 222 -7.31 -13.65 -14.62
#